data_99dbd5496334c1e22ffa126217810f08
#
_entry.id   99dbd5496334c1e22ffa126217810f08
#
_cell.length_a   1.000
_cell.length_b   1.000
_cell.length_c   1.000
_cell.angle_alpha   90.00
_cell.angle_beta   90.00
_cell.angle_gamma   90.00
#
_symmetry.space_group_name_H-M   'P 1'
#
loop_
_entity.id
_entity.type
_entity.pdbx_description
1 polymer ?
#
loop_
_entity_poly.entity_id
_entity_poly.type
_entity_poly.pdbx_seq_one_letter_code
_entity_poly.pdbx_strand_id
1 'polypeptide(L)'
;MIKKDEYASWAQNYDKFGAITDINEKEKDFLSNIFERHRVKSVLDCACGTGPHLYLLSKLGIRVFGSDYSEAMLKVCRENLSKAGIEVITKQADFRYLEDVWSEKFDAMLCMTQSIAHLHTEDDLIMAFKSMHGRLNDNGILIMTQGTTHLTLQDRFRFDLVVSNRDFTRVFARDIEEGFQTINILDIYHSDNESRMETNRVRIKIILDNEYKSLLYKAGFSRIDIYGGFDMCPYDRENSRKLIVVAEK
;
A
#
# COMPACT_ATOMS: atom_id res chain seq x y z
N MET A 1 10.15 19.78 7.18
CA MET A 1 10.76 19.68 5.83
C MET A 1 9.85 18.84 4.95
N ILE A 2 9.40 19.33 3.80
CA ILE A 2 8.62 18.54 2.84
C ILE A 2 9.55 17.43 2.35
N LYS A 3 9.17 16.17 2.62
CA LYS A 3 9.93 15.00 2.14
C LYS A 3 9.87 15.02 0.61
N LYS A 4 11.01 14.78 -0.06
CA LYS A 4 11.05 14.70 -1.52
C LYS A 4 10.10 13.58 -1.97
N ASP A 5 9.25 13.87 -2.97
CA ASP A 5 8.40 12.85 -3.59
C ASP A 5 9.29 11.84 -4.34
N GLU A 6 9.50 10.66 -3.73
CA GLU A 6 10.36 9.60 -4.27
C GLU A 6 9.75 8.95 -5.53
N TYR A 7 8.45 9.10 -5.74
CA TYR A 7 7.72 8.49 -6.85
C TYR A 7 7.58 9.40 -8.07
N ALA A 8 7.79 10.72 -7.93
CA ALA A 8 7.57 11.70 -8.99
C ALA A 8 8.32 11.36 -10.30
N SER A 9 9.54 10.82 -10.20
CA SER A 9 10.38 10.54 -11.36
C SER A 9 9.95 9.29 -12.15
N TRP A 10 9.19 8.37 -11.56
CA TRP A 10 8.86 7.09 -12.18
C TRP A 10 7.39 6.68 -12.09
N ALA A 11 6.50 7.59 -11.64
CA ALA A 11 5.07 7.33 -11.54
C ALA A 11 4.45 6.80 -12.85
N GLN A 12 4.87 7.34 -14.00
CA GLN A 12 4.42 6.89 -15.32
C GLN A 12 4.82 5.45 -15.68
N ASN A 13 5.86 4.93 -15.03
CA ASN A 13 6.36 3.57 -15.24
C ASN A 13 5.97 2.62 -14.10
N TYR A 14 5.22 3.12 -13.11
CA TYR A 14 4.86 2.34 -11.94
C TYR A 14 4.07 1.10 -12.33
N ASP A 15 3.07 1.23 -13.20
CA ASP A 15 2.16 0.14 -13.60
C ASP A 15 2.76 -0.83 -14.63
N LYS A 16 4.06 -0.75 -14.95
CA LYS A 16 4.69 -1.69 -15.90
C LYS A 16 4.72 -3.14 -15.43
N PHE A 17 4.43 -3.41 -14.17
CA PHE A 17 4.30 -4.76 -13.64
C PHE A 17 2.87 -5.26 -13.51
N GLY A 18 1.85 -4.48 -13.90
CA GLY A 18 0.44 -4.86 -13.89
C GLY A 18 -0.47 -3.67 -14.11
N ALA A 19 -1.52 -3.85 -14.88
CA ALA A 19 -2.55 -2.82 -15.03
C ALA A 19 -3.44 -2.75 -13.79
N ILE A 20 -4.08 -1.59 -13.54
CA ILE A 20 -5.01 -1.45 -12.41
C ILE A 20 -6.22 -2.40 -12.51
N THR A 21 -6.46 -2.94 -13.71
CA THR A 21 -7.53 -3.91 -14.00
C THR A 21 -7.15 -5.36 -13.68
N ASP A 22 -5.87 -5.62 -13.36
CA ASP A 22 -5.37 -6.95 -13.03
C ASP A 22 -5.73 -7.28 -11.58
N ILE A 23 -6.99 -7.69 -11.38
CA ILE A 23 -7.54 -7.98 -10.06
C ILE A 23 -6.96 -9.28 -9.51
N ASN A 24 -6.41 -9.22 -8.31
CA ASN A 24 -6.11 -10.40 -7.53
C ASN A 24 -7.40 -10.92 -6.86
N GLU A 25 -7.98 -12.00 -7.37
CA GLU A 25 -9.24 -12.55 -6.88
C GLU A 25 -9.20 -12.91 -5.38
N LYS A 26 -8.06 -13.44 -4.88
CA LYS A 26 -7.93 -13.74 -3.45
C LYS A 26 -7.98 -12.49 -2.57
N GLU A 27 -7.36 -11.40 -3.03
CA GLU A 27 -7.40 -10.11 -2.34
C GLU A 27 -8.81 -9.50 -2.37
N LYS A 28 -9.47 -9.57 -3.50
CA LYS A 28 -10.86 -9.17 -3.67
C LYS A 28 -11.78 -9.92 -2.72
N ASP A 29 -11.66 -11.24 -2.65
CA ASP A 29 -12.47 -12.09 -1.77
C ASP A 29 -12.19 -11.78 -0.29
N PHE A 30 -10.92 -11.58 0.07
CA PHE A 30 -10.53 -11.17 1.42
C PHE A 30 -11.18 -9.83 1.80
N LEU A 31 -11.03 -8.80 0.97
CA LEU A 31 -11.61 -7.49 1.24
C LEU A 31 -13.13 -7.55 1.31
N SER A 32 -13.78 -8.28 0.40
CA SER A 32 -15.23 -8.46 0.40
C SER A 32 -15.73 -9.10 1.70
N ASN A 33 -15.06 -10.17 2.17
CA ASN A 33 -15.39 -10.85 3.44
C ASN A 33 -15.23 -9.92 4.65
N ILE A 34 -14.13 -9.16 4.72
CA ILE A 34 -13.89 -8.20 5.81
C ILE A 34 -14.94 -7.09 5.77
N PHE A 35 -15.23 -6.54 4.60
CA PHE A 35 -16.21 -5.45 4.45
C PHE A 35 -17.63 -5.89 4.80
N GLU A 36 -18.04 -7.11 4.45
CA GLU A 36 -19.34 -7.66 4.83
C GLU A 36 -19.46 -7.78 6.36
N ARG A 37 -18.43 -8.34 7.03
CA ARG A 37 -18.41 -8.49 8.51
C ARG A 37 -18.51 -7.16 9.23
N HIS A 38 -17.85 -6.11 8.72
CA HIS A 38 -17.83 -4.78 9.32
C HIS A 38 -18.86 -3.81 8.70
N ARG A 39 -19.71 -4.30 7.78
CA ARG A 39 -20.77 -3.53 7.11
C ARG A 39 -20.24 -2.26 6.44
N VAL A 40 -19.07 -2.34 5.84
CA VAL A 40 -18.36 -1.24 5.18
C VAL A 40 -19.13 -0.76 3.95
N LYS A 41 -19.38 0.55 3.86
CA LYS A 41 -20.04 1.22 2.73
C LYS A 41 -19.18 2.30 2.11
N SER A 42 -18.23 2.84 2.87
CA SER A 42 -17.32 3.90 2.44
C SER A 42 -15.88 3.58 2.81
N VAL A 43 -14.97 3.77 1.86
CA VAL A 43 -13.54 3.46 2.02
C VAL A 43 -12.70 4.65 1.54
N LEU A 44 -11.70 5.01 2.32
CA LEU A 44 -10.59 5.85 1.88
C LEU A 44 -9.34 4.97 1.69
N ASP A 45 -8.80 4.90 0.47
CA ASP A 45 -7.42 4.45 0.28
C ASP A 45 -6.50 5.65 0.47
N CYS A 46 -5.77 5.69 1.58
CA CYS A 46 -4.95 6.84 1.96
C CYS A 46 -3.53 6.81 1.38
N ALA A 47 -3.22 5.81 0.56
CA ALA A 47 -1.97 5.66 -0.19
C ALA A 47 -2.27 4.98 -1.53
N CYS A 48 -3.20 5.56 -2.30
CA CYS A 48 -3.85 4.91 -3.43
C CYS A 48 -2.95 4.71 -4.66
N GLY A 49 -1.78 5.35 -4.71
CA GLY A 49 -0.84 5.21 -5.81
C GLY A 49 -1.49 5.50 -7.16
N THR A 50 -1.38 4.55 -8.09
CA THR A 50 -1.96 4.62 -9.44
C THR A 50 -3.42 4.12 -9.53
N GLY A 51 -4.02 3.71 -8.40
CA GLY A 51 -5.46 3.46 -8.25
C GLY A 51 -5.98 2.02 -8.35
N PRO A 52 -5.16 0.95 -8.19
CA PRO A 52 -5.66 -0.42 -8.34
C PRO A 52 -6.75 -0.79 -7.33
N HIS A 53 -6.62 -0.40 -6.07
CA HIS A 53 -7.66 -0.65 -5.07
C HIS A 53 -8.89 0.24 -5.28
N LEU A 54 -8.72 1.48 -5.76
CA LEU A 54 -9.86 2.33 -6.12
C LEU A 54 -10.68 1.69 -7.25
N TYR A 55 -10.01 1.13 -8.25
CA TYR A 55 -10.66 0.37 -9.32
C TYR A 55 -11.40 -0.84 -8.77
N LEU A 56 -10.73 -1.70 -8.01
CA LEU A 56 -11.28 -2.92 -7.43
C LEU A 56 -12.55 -2.62 -6.61
N LEU A 57 -12.47 -1.66 -5.68
CA LEU A 57 -13.56 -1.35 -4.76
C LEU A 57 -14.75 -0.70 -5.47
N SER A 58 -14.50 0.12 -6.49
CA SER A 58 -15.58 0.67 -7.33
C SER A 58 -16.36 -0.43 -8.05
N LYS A 59 -15.69 -1.50 -8.51
CA LYS A 59 -16.35 -2.68 -9.11
C LYS A 59 -17.18 -3.49 -8.10
N LEU A 60 -16.85 -3.41 -6.82
CA LEU A 60 -17.63 -4.03 -5.73
C LEU A 60 -18.82 -3.16 -5.28
N GLY A 61 -19.03 -1.98 -5.88
CA GLY A 61 -20.11 -1.07 -5.50
C GLY A 61 -19.86 -0.33 -4.18
N ILE A 62 -18.63 -0.29 -3.69
CA ILE A 62 -18.25 0.46 -2.51
C ILE A 62 -18.05 1.93 -2.89
N ARG A 63 -18.53 2.85 -2.04
CA ARG A 63 -18.22 4.27 -2.17
C ARG A 63 -16.76 4.51 -1.77
N VAL A 64 -15.91 4.76 -2.75
CA VAL A 64 -14.46 4.82 -2.55
C VAL A 64 -13.92 6.24 -2.78
N PHE A 65 -12.89 6.58 -2.00
CA PHE A 65 -12.13 7.82 -2.08
C PHE A 65 -10.65 7.47 -2.07
N GLY A 66 -9.83 8.32 -2.67
CA GLY A 66 -8.38 8.11 -2.74
C GLY A 66 -7.58 9.30 -2.27
N SER A 67 -6.46 9.06 -1.62
CA SER A 67 -5.42 10.05 -1.45
C SER A 67 -4.04 9.42 -1.55
N ASP A 68 -3.09 10.22 -1.97
CA ASP A 68 -1.68 9.87 -2.03
C ASP A 68 -0.82 11.09 -1.75
N TYR A 69 0.37 10.88 -1.21
CA TYR A 69 1.34 11.96 -1.00
C TYR A 69 1.87 12.52 -2.32
N SER A 70 2.03 11.66 -3.34
CA SER A 70 2.56 12.00 -4.65
C SER A 70 1.46 12.48 -5.61
N GLU A 71 1.48 13.76 -5.97
CA GLU A 71 0.59 14.27 -7.02
C GLU A 71 0.89 13.63 -8.39
N ALA A 72 2.14 13.20 -8.63
CA ALA A 72 2.49 12.46 -9.84
C ALA A 72 1.77 11.11 -9.93
N MET A 73 1.68 10.38 -8.80
CA MET A 73 0.92 9.13 -8.72
C MET A 73 -0.58 9.38 -8.90
N LEU A 74 -1.13 10.43 -8.27
CA LEU A 74 -2.54 10.79 -8.41
C LEU A 74 -2.91 11.18 -9.84
N LYS A 75 -2.00 11.82 -10.58
CA LYS A 75 -2.22 12.10 -11.99
C LYS A 75 -2.40 10.81 -12.78
N VAL A 76 -1.50 9.84 -12.62
CA VAL A 76 -1.61 8.52 -13.26
C VAL A 76 -2.88 7.79 -12.80
N CYS A 77 -3.20 7.85 -11.52
CA CYS A 77 -4.43 7.29 -10.94
C CYS A 77 -5.69 7.80 -11.67
N ARG A 78 -5.83 9.12 -11.80
CA ARG A 78 -6.98 9.74 -12.48
C ARG A 78 -7.05 9.34 -13.95
N GLU A 79 -5.91 9.28 -14.65
CA GLU A 79 -5.83 8.82 -16.04
C GLU A 79 -6.28 7.34 -16.16
N ASN A 80 -5.82 6.47 -15.27
CA ASN A 80 -6.16 5.06 -15.24
C ASN A 80 -7.67 4.84 -14.98
N LEU A 81 -8.21 5.50 -13.95
CA LEU A 81 -9.63 5.40 -13.60
C LEU A 81 -10.52 5.95 -14.71
N SER A 82 -10.15 7.08 -15.31
CA SER A 82 -10.87 7.66 -16.46
C SER A 82 -10.92 6.72 -17.65
N LYS A 83 -9.79 6.06 -18.00
CA LYS A 83 -9.75 5.02 -19.05
C LYS A 83 -10.65 3.83 -18.73
N ALA A 84 -10.84 3.51 -17.44
CA ALA A 84 -11.71 2.44 -16.98
C ALA A 84 -13.18 2.87 -16.83
N GLY A 85 -13.51 4.13 -17.11
CA GLY A 85 -14.87 4.69 -16.96
C GLY A 85 -15.31 4.82 -15.50
N ILE A 86 -14.37 5.06 -14.58
CA ILE A 86 -14.62 5.18 -13.14
C ILE A 86 -14.29 6.59 -12.68
N GLU A 87 -15.21 7.19 -11.94
CA GLU A 87 -15.02 8.48 -11.29
C GLU A 87 -14.85 8.29 -9.79
N VAL A 88 -13.71 8.74 -9.24
CA VAL A 88 -13.39 8.70 -7.81
C VAL A 88 -12.80 10.04 -7.40
N ILE A 89 -13.23 10.55 -6.27
CA ILE A 89 -12.63 11.75 -5.68
C ILE A 89 -11.24 11.37 -5.14
N THR A 90 -10.21 12.02 -5.69
CA THR A 90 -8.82 11.85 -5.25
C THR A 90 -8.23 13.19 -4.80
N LYS A 91 -7.50 13.19 -3.68
CA LYS A 91 -6.87 14.40 -3.13
C LYS A 91 -5.42 14.12 -2.75
N GLN A 92 -4.53 15.08 -2.95
CA GLN A 92 -3.18 14.98 -2.42
C GLN A 92 -3.24 15.11 -0.90
N ALA A 93 -2.66 14.14 -0.18
CA ALA A 93 -2.61 14.16 1.28
C ALA A 93 -1.41 13.37 1.81
N ASP A 94 -0.85 13.86 2.90
CA ASP A 94 0.01 13.07 3.77
C ASP A 94 -0.87 12.34 4.78
N PHE A 95 -0.80 11.03 4.85
CA PHE A 95 -1.66 10.24 5.74
C PHE A 95 -1.38 10.49 7.24
N ARG A 96 -0.36 11.28 7.59
CA ARG A 96 -0.15 11.80 8.96
C ARG A 96 -1.10 12.95 9.33
N TYR A 97 -1.74 13.57 8.32
CA TYR A 97 -2.56 14.79 8.47
C TYR A 97 -3.82 14.70 7.60
N LEU A 98 -4.54 13.58 7.65
CA LEU A 98 -5.75 13.36 6.82
C LEU A 98 -6.87 14.34 7.17
N GLU A 99 -6.92 14.82 8.39
CA GLU A 99 -7.89 15.82 8.87
C GLU A 99 -7.78 17.17 8.15
N ASP A 100 -6.61 17.51 7.63
CA ASP A 100 -6.41 18.77 6.89
C ASP A 100 -7.08 18.72 5.51
N VAL A 101 -7.34 17.50 4.99
CA VAL A 101 -7.81 17.26 3.62
C VAL A 101 -9.20 16.65 3.56
N TRP A 102 -9.53 15.79 4.51
CA TRP A 102 -10.79 15.06 4.59
C TRP A 102 -11.59 15.50 5.82
N SER A 103 -12.76 16.12 5.61
CA SER A 103 -13.73 16.39 6.68
C SER A 103 -14.58 15.15 6.99
N GLU A 104 -14.75 14.28 6.00
CA GLU A 104 -15.53 13.06 6.10
C GLU A 104 -14.84 12.02 6.98
N LYS A 105 -15.64 11.10 7.52
CA LYS A 105 -15.18 9.85 8.13
C LYS A 105 -15.60 8.67 7.25
N PHE A 106 -14.86 7.56 7.37
CA PHE A 106 -15.01 6.39 6.53
C PHE A 106 -15.24 5.13 7.37
N ASP A 107 -15.95 4.15 6.82
CA ASP A 107 -16.16 2.88 7.49
C ASP A 107 -14.92 2.00 7.44
N ALA A 108 -14.11 2.16 6.40
CA ALA A 108 -12.81 1.52 6.31
C ALA A 108 -11.76 2.47 5.69
N MET A 109 -10.51 2.21 6.04
CA MET A 109 -9.35 2.85 5.44
C MET A 109 -8.37 1.81 4.97
N LEU A 110 -7.79 2.01 3.79
CA LEU A 110 -6.72 1.19 3.25
C LEU A 110 -5.39 1.95 3.27
N CYS A 111 -4.32 1.25 3.66
CA CYS A 111 -2.94 1.67 3.48
C CYS A 111 -2.14 0.44 3.03
N MET A 112 -2.25 0.11 1.74
CA MET A 112 -1.83 -1.17 1.18
C MET A 112 -0.38 -1.14 0.71
N THR A 113 0.13 -2.32 0.33
CA THR A 113 1.43 -2.50 -0.34
C THR A 113 2.61 -1.81 0.37
N GLN A 114 2.65 -1.91 1.71
CA GLN A 114 3.77 -1.43 2.53
C GLN A 114 3.96 0.10 2.58
N SER A 115 2.94 0.88 2.18
CA SER A 115 3.03 2.34 2.12
C SER A 115 3.37 2.99 3.47
N ILE A 116 2.86 2.47 4.59
CA ILE A 116 3.16 3.00 5.93
C ILE A 116 4.66 2.93 6.28
N ALA A 117 5.39 1.99 5.70
CA ALA A 117 6.82 1.77 5.95
C ALA A 117 7.74 2.88 5.40
N HIS A 118 7.20 3.82 4.62
CA HIS A 118 7.89 5.05 4.22
C HIS A 118 8.08 6.03 5.39
N LEU A 119 7.40 5.83 6.51
CA LEU A 119 7.66 6.56 7.75
C LEU A 119 8.78 5.86 8.52
N HIS A 120 9.84 6.61 8.82
CA HIS A 120 11.05 6.04 9.37
C HIS A 120 11.15 6.13 10.89
N THR A 121 10.32 6.98 11.53
CA THR A 121 10.32 7.18 13.00
C THR A 121 9.07 6.61 13.63
N GLU A 122 9.16 6.23 14.90
CA GLU A 122 8.01 5.77 15.68
C GLU A 122 6.95 6.87 15.82
N ASP A 123 7.38 8.11 16.05
CA ASP A 123 6.50 9.26 16.21
C ASP A 123 5.68 9.52 14.95
N ASP A 124 6.31 9.47 13.76
CA ASP A 124 5.59 9.59 12.48
C ASP A 124 4.57 8.47 12.27
N LEU A 125 4.92 7.23 12.63
CA LEU A 125 4.01 6.08 12.55
C LEU A 125 2.80 6.25 13.48
N ILE A 126 3.03 6.64 14.75
CA ILE A 126 1.95 6.90 15.69
C ILE A 126 1.07 8.07 15.21
N MET A 127 1.67 9.12 14.66
CA MET A 127 0.95 10.27 14.10
C MET A 127 0.05 9.82 12.95
N ALA A 128 0.56 9.04 12.01
CA ALA A 128 -0.21 8.50 10.89
C ALA A 128 -1.37 7.61 11.36
N PHE A 129 -1.11 6.69 12.30
CA PHE A 129 -2.17 5.82 12.82
C PHE A 129 -3.23 6.61 13.61
N LYS A 130 -2.88 7.66 14.34
CA LYS A 130 -3.84 8.56 15.01
C LYS A 130 -4.67 9.34 13.99
N SER A 131 -4.06 9.85 12.93
CA SER A 131 -4.75 10.53 11.84
C SER A 131 -5.75 9.59 11.15
N MET A 132 -5.33 8.36 10.81
CA MET A 132 -6.21 7.33 10.25
C MET A 132 -7.35 6.98 11.20
N HIS A 133 -7.05 6.73 12.49
CA HIS A 133 -8.05 6.46 13.51
C HIS A 133 -9.07 7.61 13.65
N GLY A 134 -8.61 8.86 13.58
CA GLY A 134 -9.46 10.06 13.66
C GLY A 134 -10.44 10.18 12.49
N ARG A 135 -10.10 9.65 11.33
CA ARG A 135 -10.94 9.68 10.11
C ARG A 135 -11.78 8.42 9.92
N LEU A 136 -11.70 7.43 10.80
CA LEU A 136 -12.64 6.31 10.83
C LEU A 136 -13.92 6.66 11.58
N ASN A 137 -15.04 6.10 11.12
CA ASN A 137 -16.29 6.02 11.88
C ASN A 137 -16.10 5.15 13.13
N ASP A 138 -17.03 5.20 14.08
CA ASP A 138 -17.03 4.27 15.21
C ASP A 138 -17.21 2.84 14.70
N ASN A 139 -16.42 1.90 15.22
CA ASN A 139 -16.25 0.53 14.71
C ASN A 139 -15.68 0.44 13.27
N GLY A 140 -15.13 1.52 12.76
CA GLY A 140 -14.44 1.52 11.47
C GLY A 140 -13.12 0.75 11.53
N ILE A 141 -12.60 0.32 10.39
CA ILE A 141 -11.42 -0.52 10.30
C ILE A 141 -10.32 0.08 9.44
N LEU A 142 -9.07 -0.18 9.84
CA LEU A 142 -7.89 0.09 9.03
C LEU A 142 -7.34 -1.25 8.52
N ILE A 143 -7.10 -1.35 7.20
CA ILE A 143 -6.49 -2.52 6.58
C ILE A 143 -5.16 -2.13 5.96
N MET A 144 -4.11 -2.89 6.28
CA MET A 144 -2.76 -2.70 5.75
C MET A 144 -2.18 -4.02 5.27
N THR A 145 -1.36 -3.98 4.22
CA THR A 145 -0.66 -5.16 3.70
C THR A 145 0.81 -4.89 3.46
N GLN A 146 1.62 -5.91 3.69
CA GLN A 146 3.04 -5.89 3.33
C GLN A 146 3.59 -7.27 3.01
N GLY A 147 4.69 -7.29 2.25
CA GLY A 147 5.47 -8.49 1.95
C GLY A 147 6.71 -8.69 2.84
N THR A 148 6.98 -7.75 3.76
CA THR A 148 8.08 -7.89 4.72
C THR A 148 7.58 -8.62 5.96
N THR A 149 8.06 -9.84 6.18
CA THR A 149 7.70 -10.74 7.28
C THR A 149 8.97 -11.34 7.88
N HIS A 150 8.86 -12.04 9.02
CA HIS A 150 10.00 -12.78 9.58
C HIS A 150 10.58 -13.77 8.56
N LEU A 151 9.73 -14.53 7.88
CA LEU A 151 10.15 -15.48 6.85
C LEU A 151 10.84 -14.77 5.68
N THR A 152 10.24 -13.72 5.12
CA THR A 152 10.80 -13.07 3.93
C THR A 152 12.09 -12.31 4.21
N LEU A 153 12.35 -11.91 5.44
CA LEU A 153 13.62 -11.33 5.84
C LEU A 153 14.76 -12.37 5.88
N GLN A 154 14.43 -13.62 6.20
CA GLN A 154 15.41 -14.72 6.24
C GLN A 154 15.63 -15.35 4.85
N ASP A 155 14.55 -15.52 4.08
CA ASP A 155 14.48 -16.33 2.86
C ASP A 155 14.51 -15.48 1.56
N ARG A 156 14.64 -14.18 1.67
CA ARG A 156 14.57 -13.27 0.52
C ARG A 156 15.89 -13.19 -0.20
N PHE A 157 15.86 -13.51 -1.49
CA PHE A 157 17.01 -13.24 -2.35
C PHE A 157 17.29 -11.74 -2.44
N ARG A 158 18.58 -11.39 -2.53
CA ARG A 158 19.01 -10.01 -2.76
C ARG A 158 18.43 -9.43 -4.07
N PHE A 159 18.25 -10.27 -5.07
CA PHE A 159 17.72 -9.89 -6.37
C PHE A 159 16.41 -10.62 -6.64
N ASP A 160 15.35 -9.87 -6.95
CA ASP A 160 14.06 -10.40 -7.38
C ASP A 160 13.77 -9.93 -8.80
N LEU A 161 13.52 -10.88 -9.69
CA LEU A 161 12.95 -10.60 -11.01
C LEU A 161 11.45 -10.36 -10.85
N VAL A 162 11.03 -9.10 -10.97
CA VAL A 162 9.63 -8.69 -10.74
C VAL A 162 8.80 -8.95 -11.99
N VAL A 163 9.32 -8.53 -13.14
CA VAL A 163 8.72 -8.75 -14.45
C VAL A 163 9.80 -8.82 -15.51
N SER A 164 9.62 -9.68 -16.50
CA SER A 164 10.46 -9.73 -17.69
C SER A 164 9.62 -10.12 -18.89
N ASN A 165 9.68 -9.31 -19.93
CA ASN A 165 9.05 -9.55 -21.22
C ASN A 165 9.97 -9.05 -22.35
N ARG A 166 9.51 -9.08 -23.59
CA ARG A 166 10.30 -8.68 -24.75
C ARG A 166 10.83 -7.26 -24.66
N ASP A 167 10.04 -6.33 -24.10
CA ASP A 167 10.31 -4.90 -24.20
C ASP A 167 10.80 -4.30 -22.86
N PHE A 168 10.63 -5.04 -21.73
CA PHE A 168 10.89 -4.51 -20.41
C PHE A 168 11.26 -5.59 -19.39
N THR A 169 12.24 -5.28 -18.54
CA THR A 169 12.59 -6.10 -17.37
C THR A 169 12.72 -5.19 -16.14
N ARG A 170 12.08 -5.55 -15.02
CA ARG A 170 12.27 -4.91 -13.72
C ARG A 170 12.88 -5.90 -12.74
N VAL A 171 13.98 -5.48 -12.12
CA VAL A 171 14.65 -6.22 -11.06
C VAL A 171 14.68 -5.36 -9.80
N PHE A 172 14.36 -5.96 -8.66
CA PHE A 172 14.60 -5.35 -7.36
C PHE A 172 15.89 -5.91 -6.77
N ALA A 173 16.82 -5.01 -6.44
CA ALA A 173 17.99 -5.35 -5.62
C ALA A 173 17.78 -4.78 -4.21
N ARG A 174 17.76 -5.67 -3.21
CA ARG A 174 17.42 -5.33 -1.82
C ARG A 174 18.62 -5.42 -0.91
N ASP A 175 18.79 -4.41 -0.08
CA ASP A 175 19.75 -4.37 1.00
C ASP A 175 19.00 -4.14 2.32
N ILE A 176 19.41 -4.86 3.38
CA ILE A 176 18.81 -4.74 4.72
C ILE A 176 19.90 -4.24 5.66
N GLU A 177 19.64 -3.13 6.33
CA GLU A 177 20.57 -2.49 7.23
C GLU A 177 19.83 -1.73 8.34
N GLU A 178 20.20 -1.95 9.59
CA GLU A 178 19.73 -1.18 10.75
C GLU A 178 18.19 -1.02 10.87
N GLY A 179 17.44 -2.08 10.60
CA GLY A 179 15.96 -2.05 10.69
C GLY A 179 15.28 -1.40 9.49
N PHE A 180 16.02 -1.17 8.40
CA PHE A 180 15.50 -0.67 7.14
C PHE A 180 15.79 -1.64 6.00
N GLN A 181 14.93 -1.60 5.00
CA GLN A 181 15.13 -2.24 3.71
C GLN A 181 15.27 -1.15 2.65
N THR A 182 16.38 -1.18 1.92
CA THR A 182 16.58 -0.37 0.72
C THR A 182 16.29 -1.23 -0.50
N ILE A 183 15.40 -0.77 -1.36
CA ILE A 183 15.05 -1.42 -2.62
C ILE A 183 15.57 -0.55 -3.75
N ASN A 184 16.57 -1.05 -4.46
CA ASN A 184 17.02 -0.45 -5.71
C ASN A 184 16.22 -1.09 -6.84
N ILE A 185 15.49 -0.28 -7.58
CA ILE A 185 14.62 -0.68 -8.68
C ILE A 185 15.40 -0.45 -9.96
N LEU A 186 15.67 -1.53 -10.71
CA LEU A 186 16.35 -1.47 -11.99
C LEU A 186 15.33 -1.77 -13.09
N ASP A 187 15.04 -0.75 -13.89
CA ASP A 187 14.13 -0.82 -15.03
C ASP A 187 14.96 -0.86 -16.31
N ILE A 188 14.91 -1.98 -17.02
CA ILE A 188 15.67 -2.21 -18.25
C ILE A 188 14.67 -2.25 -19.40
N TYR A 189 14.83 -1.31 -20.32
CA TYR A 189 14.03 -1.20 -21.53
C TYR A 189 14.79 -1.85 -22.69
N HIS A 190 14.16 -2.81 -23.33
CA HIS A 190 14.75 -3.53 -24.48
C HIS A 190 14.24 -2.94 -25.79
N SER A 191 15.14 -2.79 -26.74
CA SER A 191 14.84 -2.49 -28.14
C SER A 191 15.77 -3.30 -29.04
N ASP A 192 15.44 -3.38 -30.33
CA ASP A 192 16.23 -4.19 -31.26
C ASP A 192 17.69 -3.70 -31.42
N ASN A 193 17.97 -2.44 -31.13
CA ASN A 193 19.28 -1.82 -31.35
C ASN A 193 19.98 -1.33 -30.07
N GLU A 194 19.22 -1.03 -29.02
CA GLU A 194 19.75 -0.46 -27.76
C GLU A 194 18.96 -0.94 -26.56
N SER A 195 19.63 -1.07 -25.43
CA SER A 195 18.98 -1.26 -24.14
C SER A 195 19.27 -0.04 -23.24
N ARG A 196 18.23 0.45 -22.58
CA ARG A 196 18.34 1.58 -21.65
C ARG A 196 17.97 1.11 -20.25
N MET A 197 18.75 1.51 -19.26
CA MET A 197 18.47 1.22 -17.86
C MET A 197 18.17 2.51 -17.10
N GLU A 198 17.10 2.49 -16.33
CA GLU A 198 16.76 3.51 -15.33
C GLU A 198 16.85 2.90 -13.93
N THR A 199 17.24 3.69 -12.95
CA THR A 199 17.32 3.24 -11.56
C THR A 199 16.54 4.17 -10.67
N ASN A 200 15.74 3.58 -9.76
CA ASN A 200 15.05 4.27 -8.69
C ASN A 200 15.41 3.60 -7.36
N ARG A 201 15.23 4.31 -6.26
CA ARG A 201 15.58 3.81 -4.95
C ARG A 201 14.52 4.19 -3.93
N VAL A 202 14.09 3.21 -3.15
CA VAL A 202 13.15 3.39 -2.06
C VAL A 202 13.75 2.81 -0.79
N ARG A 203 13.68 3.56 0.32
CA ARG A 203 14.08 3.07 1.64
C ARG A 203 12.86 3.01 2.55
N ILE A 204 12.59 1.85 3.11
CA ILE A 204 11.44 1.58 3.96
C ILE A 204 11.86 1.01 5.31
N LYS A 205 11.12 1.35 6.36
CA LYS A 205 11.32 0.79 7.69
C LYS A 205 10.81 -0.66 7.71
N ILE A 206 11.52 -1.54 8.38
CA ILE A 206 11.04 -2.89 8.67
C ILE A 206 10.14 -2.78 9.91
N ILE A 207 8.85 -3.10 9.73
CA ILE A 207 7.84 -3.11 10.79
C ILE A 207 7.25 -4.53 10.82
N LEU A 208 7.34 -5.20 11.95
CA LEU A 208 6.85 -6.57 12.12
C LEU A 208 5.58 -6.63 12.97
N ASP A 209 4.99 -7.80 13.09
CA ASP A 209 3.69 -8.03 13.72
C ASP A 209 3.54 -7.44 15.11
N ASN A 210 4.51 -7.64 16.00
CA ASN A 210 4.45 -7.09 17.36
C ASN A 210 4.59 -5.57 17.38
N GLU A 211 5.39 -5.00 16.48
CA GLU A 211 5.54 -3.55 16.37
C GLU A 211 4.25 -2.90 15.86
N TYR A 212 3.59 -3.49 14.84
CA TYR A 212 2.27 -3.05 14.40
C TYR A 212 1.26 -3.04 15.54
N LYS A 213 1.16 -4.14 16.31
CA LYS A 213 0.24 -4.20 17.46
C LYS A 213 0.51 -3.09 18.45
N SER A 214 1.77 -2.92 18.86
CA SER A 214 2.16 -1.89 19.82
C SER A 214 1.80 -0.48 19.35
N LEU A 215 2.14 -0.14 18.09
CA LEU A 215 1.89 1.18 17.53
C LEU A 215 0.41 1.48 17.36
N LEU A 216 -0.37 0.51 16.89
CA LEU A 216 -1.82 0.66 16.71
C LEU A 216 -2.56 0.84 18.05
N TYR A 217 -2.19 0.06 19.09
CA TYR A 217 -2.75 0.28 20.43
C TYR A 217 -2.41 1.67 20.98
N LYS A 218 -1.17 2.15 20.81
CA LYS A 218 -0.77 3.53 21.17
C LYS A 218 -1.57 4.58 20.40
N ALA A 219 -2.03 4.28 19.20
CA ALA A 219 -2.85 5.17 18.39
C ALA A 219 -4.36 5.12 18.69
N GLY A 220 -4.80 4.16 19.53
CA GLY A 220 -6.18 4.08 20.01
C GLY A 220 -7.02 2.96 19.39
N PHE A 221 -6.47 2.13 18.50
CA PHE A 221 -7.18 0.97 17.97
C PHE A 221 -7.43 -0.07 19.06
N SER A 222 -8.63 -0.68 19.06
CA SER A 222 -9.10 -1.55 20.15
C SER A 222 -8.83 -3.03 19.89
N ARG A 223 -8.91 -3.47 18.63
CA ARG A 223 -8.70 -4.85 18.20
C ARG A 223 -7.80 -4.90 16.98
N ILE A 224 -6.85 -5.83 16.98
CA ILE A 224 -5.89 -5.97 15.89
C ILE A 224 -5.78 -7.45 15.53
N ASP A 225 -6.31 -7.81 14.37
CA ASP A 225 -6.18 -9.14 13.77
C ASP A 225 -5.05 -9.10 12.72
N ILE A 226 -4.20 -10.12 12.70
CA ILE A 226 -3.11 -10.23 11.72
C ILE A 226 -3.25 -11.55 10.96
N TYR A 227 -3.29 -11.46 9.63
CA TYR A 227 -3.41 -12.60 8.73
C TYR A 227 -2.11 -12.81 7.95
N GLY A 228 -1.82 -14.07 7.62
CA GLY A 228 -0.65 -14.51 6.85
C GLY A 228 -0.85 -14.49 5.34
N GLY A 229 -2.10 -14.36 4.89
CA GLY A 229 -2.48 -14.37 3.48
C GLY A 229 -3.92 -13.91 3.26
N PHE A 230 -4.29 -13.75 2.00
CA PHE A 230 -5.65 -13.40 1.60
C PHE A 230 -6.66 -14.55 1.73
N ASP A 231 -6.22 -15.73 2.14
CA ASP A 231 -7.06 -16.86 2.51
C ASP A 231 -7.55 -16.80 3.97
N MET A 232 -7.29 -15.68 4.65
CA MET A 232 -7.63 -15.42 6.05
C MET A 232 -6.93 -16.35 7.06
N CYS A 233 -5.86 -17.04 6.67
CA CYS A 233 -5.06 -17.82 7.62
C CYS A 233 -4.42 -16.88 8.66
N PRO A 234 -4.34 -17.27 9.93
CA PRO A 234 -3.62 -16.52 10.95
C PRO A 234 -2.15 -16.31 10.55
N TYR A 235 -1.58 -15.16 10.93
CA TYR A 235 -0.18 -14.89 10.66
C TYR A 235 0.72 -15.87 11.47
N ASP A 236 1.60 -16.52 10.75
CA ASP A 236 2.64 -17.41 11.27
C ASP A 236 4.02 -16.86 10.89
N ARG A 237 4.88 -16.63 11.89
CA ARG A 237 6.21 -16.04 11.68
C ARG A 237 7.12 -16.89 10.82
N GLU A 238 6.97 -18.21 10.87
CA GLU A 238 7.82 -19.17 10.15
C GLU A 238 7.32 -19.45 8.73
N ASN A 239 6.01 -19.30 8.48
CA ASN A 239 5.38 -19.75 7.25
C ASN A 239 4.73 -18.64 6.42
N SER A 240 4.41 -17.47 7.02
CA SER A 240 3.70 -16.42 6.30
C SER A 240 4.64 -15.53 5.49
N ARG A 241 4.38 -15.43 4.18
CA ARG A 241 5.09 -14.53 3.26
C ARG A 241 4.40 -13.17 3.10
N LYS A 242 3.25 -13.00 3.72
CA LYS A 242 2.48 -11.75 3.71
C LYS A 242 2.05 -11.43 5.14
N LEU A 243 1.97 -10.15 5.46
CA LEU A 243 1.43 -9.67 6.72
C LEU A 243 0.30 -8.70 6.38
N ILE A 244 -0.92 -9.05 6.79
CA ILE A 244 -2.12 -8.27 6.60
C ILE A 244 -2.66 -7.90 7.97
N VAL A 245 -2.77 -6.61 8.24
CA VAL A 245 -3.28 -6.08 9.50
C VAL A 245 -4.70 -5.58 9.28
N VAL A 246 -5.63 -5.99 10.12
CA VAL A 246 -6.98 -5.43 10.24
C VAL A 246 -7.11 -4.89 11.66
N ALA A 247 -7.20 -3.57 11.79
CA ALA A 247 -7.29 -2.89 13.08
C ALA A 247 -8.64 -2.17 13.21
N GLU A 248 -9.36 -2.42 14.30
CA GLU A 248 -10.68 -1.86 14.60
C GLU A 248 -10.56 -0.67 15.55
N LYS A 249 -11.28 0.42 15.24
CA LYS A 249 -11.36 1.62 16.06
C LYS A 249 -12.15 1.39 17.35
#